data_45b847b2beaaf2814325c32c0d911b8f
#
_entry.id   45b847b2beaaf2814325c32c0d911b8f
#
_cell.length_a   1.000
_cell.length_b   1.000
_cell.length_c   1.000
_cell.angle_alpha   90.00
_cell.angle_beta   90.00
_cell.angle_gamma   90.00
#
_symmetry.space_group_name_H-M   'P 1'
#
loop_
_entity.id
_entity.type
_entity.pdbx_description
1 polymer ?
#
loop_
_entity_poly.entity_id
_entity_poly.type
_entity_poly.pdbx_seq_one_letter_code
_entity_poly.pdbx_strand_id
1 'polypeptide(L)'
;MSKRILGRDLEVSSIGLGCMGMSHAYGRPSDKTEAKNLLAKAVDLGYTMFDTAEVYGTAEYPHHNETLLGEILKPYRNQIKIATKGGLHFDENSTVVNKNLVPDSRPEVLKKSVEDSLQRLQMDYLDLYYIHRVDPTIPIEETAGVMKELIDQGKITHWGISEATEKIIRRAHKVCPLTAVQNRYSMMYRNYESLFPVLKELQIGFVAFSPLANGFLTCRYDYFLLGTL
;
A
#
# COMPACT_ATOMS: atom_id res chain seq x y z
N MET A 1 -6.02 -19.62 7.08
CA MET A 1 -5.11 -19.20 5.99
C MET A 1 -3.66 -19.40 6.42
N SER A 2 -2.72 -19.74 5.50
CA SER A 2 -1.30 -19.82 5.84
C SER A 2 -0.72 -18.43 6.14
N LYS A 3 0.36 -18.38 6.93
CA LYS A 3 1.02 -17.14 7.32
C LYS A 3 2.38 -16.99 6.65
N ARG A 4 2.86 -15.78 6.54
CA ARG A 4 4.18 -15.38 6.06
C ARG A 4 4.75 -14.32 6.98
N ILE A 5 6.07 -14.24 7.04
CA ILE A 5 6.78 -13.16 7.73
C ILE A 5 7.32 -12.22 6.65
N LEU A 6 6.93 -10.96 6.69
CA LEU A 6 7.55 -9.89 5.91
C LEU A 6 8.70 -9.30 6.71
N GLY A 7 9.84 -9.15 6.06
CA GLY A 7 11.04 -8.71 6.76
C GLY A 7 11.47 -9.71 7.82
N ARG A 8 11.72 -9.22 9.02
CA ARG A 8 12.23 -10.01 10.14
C ARG A 8 11.14 -10.58 11.04
N ASP A 9 10.02 -9.86 11.19
CA ASP A 9 9.08 -10.11 12.29
C ASP A 9 7.61 -9.73 12.01
N LEU A 10 7.28 -9.09 10.88
CA LEU A 10 5.89 -8.76 10.56
C LEU A 10 5.15 -10.00 10.02
N GLU A 11 4.47 -10.70 10.91
CA GLU A 11 3.62 -11.83 10.52
C GLU A 11 2.30 -11.35 9.91
N VAL A 12 1.99 -11.86 8.72
CA VAL A 12 0.77 -11.57 7.95
C VAL A 12 0.20 -12.84 7.31
N SER A 13 -1.07 -12.81 6.92
CA SER A 13 -1.63 -13.84 6.03
C SER A 13 -0.89 -13.85 4.70
N SER A 14 -0.69 -15.04 4.12
CA SER A 14 0.03 -15.20 2.84
C SER A 14 -0.66 -14.50 1.66
N ILE A 15 -1.94 -14.18 1.81
CA ILE A 15 -2.73 -13.38 0.89
C ILE A 15 -3.24 -12.17 1.67
N GLY A 16 -2.86 -10.97 1.23
CA GLY A 16 -3.42 -9.71 1.72
C GLY A 16 -4.62 -9.27 0.89
N LEU A 17 -5.52 -8.51 1.47
CA LEU A 17 -6.62 -7.88 0.76
C LEU A 17 -6.23 -6.47 0.34
N GLY A 18 -6.06 -6.25 -0.98
CA GLY A 18 -5.93 -4.91 -1.56
C GLY A 18 -7.29 -4.22 -1.60
N CYS A 19 -7.41 -3.09 -0.91
CA CYS A 19 -8.69 -2.39 -0.72
C CYS A 19 -8.91 -1.27 -1.74
N MET A 20 -7.94 -0.98 -2.63
CA MET A 20 -8.01 0.09 -3.61
C MET A 20 -9.33 0.09 -4.38
N GLY A 21 -9.76 -1.07 -4.88
CA GLY A 21 -10.96 -1.20 -5.70
C GLY A 21 -12.28 -0.83 -5.01
N MET A 22 -12.28 -0.63 -3.69
CA MET A 22 -13.48 -0.20 -2.97
C MET A 22 -13.79 1.29 -3.16
N SER A 23 -12.81 2.10 -3.57
CA SER A 23 -12.98 3.56 -3.67
C SER A 23 -12.23 4.21 -4.82
N HIS A 24 -11.40 3.46 -5.57
CA HIS A 24 -10.46 4.04 -6.53
C HIS A 24 -10.28 3.12 -7.74
N ALA A 25 -10.12 3.70 -8.92
CA ALA A 25 -9.71 3.08 -10.18
C ALA A 25 -10.70 2.13 -10.88
N TYR A 26 -11.67 1.54 -10.19
CA TYR A 26 -12.56 0.52 -10.78
C TYR A 26 -14.05 0.90 -10.74
N GLY A 27 -14.36 2.14 -11.10
CA GLY A 27 -15.72 2.64 -11.19
C GLY A 27 -16.20 3.33 -9.91
N ARG A 28 -17.49 3.20 -9.62
CA ARG A 28 -18.11 3.86 -8.45
C ARG A 28 -17.57 3.27 -7.14
N PRO A 29 -17.35 4.09 -6.10
CA PRO A 29 -17.05 3.57 -4.77
C PRO A 29 -18.08 2.54 -4.32
N SER A 30 -17.59 1.48 -3.65
CA SER A 30 -18.45 0.44 -3.07
C SER A 30 -19.40 1.06 -2.04
N ASP A 31 -20.61 0.54 -1.97
CA ASP A 31 -21.52 0.83 -0.86
C ASP A 31 -20.89 0.43 0.47
N LYS A 32 -21.09 1.25 1.50
CA LYS A 32 -20.51 1.02 2.83
C LYS A 32 -20.92 -0.32 3.43
N THR A 33 -22.15 -0.77 3.18
CA THR A 33 -22.66 -2.04 3.68
C THR A 33 -21.99 -3.22 2.96
N GLU A 34 -21.80 -3.10 1.65
CA GLU A 34 -21.07 -4.11 0.86
C GLU A 34 -19.62 -4.19 1.31
N ALA A 35 -18.93 -3.05 1.47
CA ALA A 35 -17.56 -3.00 1.96
C ALA A 35 -17.44 -3.61 3.36
N LYS A 36 -18.37 -3.30 4.27
CA LYS A 36 -18.43 -3.88 5.61
C LYS A 36 -18.57 -5.41 5.58
N ASN A 37 -19.51 -5.92 4.78
CA ASN A 37 -19.72 -7.35 4.65
C ASN A 37 -18.50 -8.07 4.07
N LEU A 38 -17.87 -7.48 3.05
CA LEU A 38 -16.66 -8.02 2.43
C LEU A 38 -15.49 -8.06 3.43
N LEU A 39 -15.23 -6.96 4.13
CA LEU A 39 -14.12 -6.86 5.07
C LEU A 39 -14.30 -7.78 6.28
N ALA A 40 -15.52 -7.85 6.85
CA ALA A 40 -15.83 -8.78 7.93
C ALA A 40 -15.62 -10.23 7.46
N LYS A 41 -16.12 -10.58 6.27
CA LYS A 41 -15.93 -11.91 5.70
C LYS A 41 -14.45 -12.24 5.46
N ALA A 42 -13.65 -11.26 5.06
CA ALA A 42 -12.21 -11.46 4.89
C ALA A 42 -11.53 -11.79 6.23
N VAL A 43 -11.87 -11.05 7.31
CA VAL A 43 -11.37 -11.35 8.65
C VAL A 43 -11.77 -12.75 9.09
N ASP A 44 -13.03 -13.15 8.92
CA ASP A 44 -13.53 -14.50 9.25
C ASP A 44 -12.79 -15.61 8.48
N LEU A 45 -12.37 -15.34 7.25
CA LEU A 45 -11.58 -16.25 6.42
C LEU A 45 -10.09 -16.29 6.79
N GLY A 46 -9.67 -15.47 7.76
CA GLY A 46 -8.30 -15.43 8.26
C GLY A 46 -7.36 -14.52 7.47
N TYR A 47 -7.89 -13.54 6.72
CA TYR A 47 -7.07 -12.45 6.20
C TYR A 47 -6.62 -11.57 7.36
N THR A 48 -5.33 -11.34 7.48
CA THR A 48 -4.78 -10.45 8.50
C THR A 48 -4.15 -9.19 7.92
N MET A 49 -3.85 -9.14 6.62
CA MET A 49 -3.25 -7.97 5.98
C MET A 49 -4.26 -7.27 5.06
N PHE A 50 -4.51 -5.98 5.34
CA PHE A 50 -5.37 -5.10 4.55
C PHE A 50 -4.52 -3.93 4.05
N ASP A 51 -4.55 -3.70 2.72
CA ASP A 51 -3.68 -2.74 2.05
C ASP A 51 -4.50 -1.61 1.42
N THR A 52 -4.16 -0.39 1.76
CA THR A 52 -4.76 0.85 1.26
C THR A 52 -3.70 1.87 0.86
N ALA A 53 -4.06 3.12 0.61
CA ALA A 53 -3.18 4.26 0.45
C ALA A 53 -3.93 5.58 0.68
N GLU A 54 -3.20 6.63 1.07
CA GLU A 54 -3.77 7.96 1.29
C GLU A 54 -4.48 8.54 0.07
N VAL A 55 -3.98 8.23 -1.15
CA VAL A 55 -4.54 8.75 -2.41
C VAL A 55 -5.64 7.88 -3.00
N TYR A 56 -6.09 6.83 -2.30
CA TYR A 56 -7.18 6.00 -2.80
C TYR A 56 -8.54 6.63 -2.50
N GLY A 57 -9.13 7.20 -3.51
CA GLY A 57 -10.43 7.88 -3.46
C GLY A 57 -10.84 8.39 -4.83
N THR A 58 -11.80 9.28 -4.84
CA THR A 58 -12.26 10.01 -6.02
C THR A 58 -11.81 11.46 -5.95
N ALA A 59 -11.98 12.22 -7.04
CA ALA A 59 -11.68 13.65 -7.05
C ALA A 59 -12.48 14.44 -5.98
N GLU A 60 -13.70 13.98 -5.66
CA GLU A 60 -14.56 14.58 -4.64
C GLU A 60 -14.16 14.15 -3.21
N TYR A 61 -13.64 12.94 -3.07
CA TYR A 61 -13.25 12.34 -1.77
C TYR A 61 -11.88 11.67 -1.90
N PRO A 62 -10.79 12.43 -1.98
CA PRO A 62 -9.46 11.91 -2.36
C PRO A 62 -8.87 10.89 -1.38
N HIS A 63 -9.34 10.85 -0.13
CA HIS A 63 -8.86 9.93 0.92
C HIS A 63 -9.93 8.96 1.40
N HIS A 64 -10.98 8.74 0.60
CA HIS A 64 -12.16 7.97 1.00
C HIS A 64 -11.83 6.56 1.49
N ASN A 65 -10.84 5.89 0.87
CA ASN A 65 -10.52 4.51 1.18
C ASN A 65 -10.04 4.31 2.63
N GLU A 66 -9.11 5.14 3.11
CA GLU A 66 -8.63 5.06 4.49
C GLU A 66 -9.74 5.35 5.49
N THR A 67 -10.60 6.34 5.22
CA THR A 67 -11.75 6.66 6.08
C THR A 67 -12.73 5.49 6.16
N LEU A 68 -13.07 4.89 5.01
CA LEU A 68 -13.95 3.71 4.93
C LEU A 68 -13.38 2.52 5.73
N LEU A 69 -12.08 2.24 5.54
CA LEU A 69 -11.43 1.14 6.25
C LEU A 69 -11.35 1.41 7.76
N GLY A 70 -11.03 2.63 8.17
CA GLY A 70 -10.96 3.01 9.58
C GLY A 70 -12.27 2.76 10.31
N GLU A 71 -13.39 3.19 9.71
CA GLU A 71 -14.72 2.97 10.29
C GLU A 71 -15.10 1.48 10.42
N ILE A 72 -14.70 0.66 9.45
CA ILE A 72 -15.11 -0.75 9.39
C ILE A 72 -14.14 -1.66 10.17
N LEU A 73 -12.84 -1.43 10.06
CA LEU A 73 -11.81 -2.34 10.58
C LEU A 73 -11.39 -2.05 12.01
N LYS A 74 -11.74 -0.90 12.57
CA LYS A 74 -11.43 -0.54 13.98
C LYS A 74 -11.79 -1.65 15.00
N PRO A 75 -12.94 -2.32 14.92
CA PRO A 75 -13.27 -3.41 15.84
C PRO A 75 -12.36 -4.63 15.73
N TYR A 76 -11.66 -4.78 14.60
CA TYR A 76 -10.78 -5.92 14.32
C TYR A 76 -9.29 -5.61 14.54
N ARG A 77 -8.96 -4.42 15.07
CA ARG A 77 -7.57 -3.90 15.15
C ARG A 77 -6.56 -4.92 15.69
N ASN A 78 -6.94 -5.67 16.72
CA ASN A 78 -6.06 -6.65 17.35
C ASN A 78 -5.86 -7.94 16.54
N GLN A 79 -6.65 -8.14 15.49
CA GLN A 79 -6.60 -9.35 14.64
C GLN A 79 -5.96 -9.10 13.29
N ILE A 80 -5.75 -7.83 12.93
CA ILE A 80 -5.32 -7.42 11.58
C ILE A 80 -4.04 -6.58 11.59
N LYS A 81 -3.45 -6.48 10.42
CA LYS A 81 -2.35 -5.59 10.08
C LYS A 81 -2.80 -4.65 8.97
N ILE A 82 -2.64 -3.35 9.19
CA ILE A 82 -2.96 -2.33 8.19
C ILE A 82 -1.67 -1.87 7.52
N ALA A 83 -1.67 -1.99 6.20
CA ALA A 83 -0.67 -1.37 5.34
C ALA A 83 -1.30 -0.18 4.61
N THR A 84 -0.69 0.99 4.70
CA THR A 84 -1.05 2.15 3.88
C THR A 84 0.18 2.76 3.23
N LYS A 85 -0.03 3.73 2.35
CA LYS A 85 1.03 4.32 1.53
C LYS A 85 0.85 5.82 1.47
N GLY A 86 1.95 6.57 1.53
CA GLY A 86 1.94 8.01 1.35
C GLY A 86 3.14 8.51 0.55
N GLY A 87 3.34 9.82 0.58
CA GLY A 87 4.34 10.49 -0.23
C GLY A 87 3.93 10.68 -1.69
N LEU A 88 2.62 10.75 -1.95
CA LEU A 88 2.03 11.19 -3.21
C LEU A 88 1.01 12.29 -2.94
N HIS A 89 0.90 13.24 -3.85
CA HIS A 89 -0.20 14.19 -3.86
C HIS A 89 -0.77 14.33 -5.28
N PHE A 90 -1.99 14.87 -5.36
CA PHE A 90 -2.60 15.21 -6.64
C PHE A 90 -1.98 16.49 -7.18
N ASP A 91 -1.53 16.47 -8.44
CA ASP A 91 -1.06 17.67 -9.13
C ASP A 91 -2.22 18.66 -9.28
N GLU A 92 -2.21 19.72 -8.49
CA GLU A 92 -3.25 20.76 -8.51
C GLU A 92 -3.29 21.52 -9.85
N ASN A 93 -2.18 21.54 -10.58
CA ASN A 93 -2.09 22.18 -11.90
C ASN A 93 -2.54 21.27 -13.05
N SER A 94 -2.85 20.01 -12.76
CA SER A 94 -3.33 19.07 -13.78
C SER A 94 -4.70 19.48 -14.29
N THR A 95 -4.83 19.61 -15.62
CA THR A 95 -6.09 19.92 -16.32
C THR A 95 -6.92 18.67 -16.62
N VAL A 96 -6.39 17.48 -16.37
CA VAL A 96 -7.13 16.21 -16.59
C VAL A 96 -8.07 15.94 -15.42
N VAL A 97 -9.22 15.33 -15.72
CA VAL A 97 -10.26 14.99 -14.71
C VAL A 97 -9.70 14.11 -13.61
N ASN A 98 -8.86 13.12 -13.96
CA ASN A 98 -8.10 12.32 -13.01
C ASN A 98 -6.72 12.95 -12.85
N LYS A 99 -6.58 13.84 -11.89
CA LYS A 99 -5.31 14.54 -11.62
C LYS A 99 -4.15 13.56 -11.50
N ASN A 100 -3.01 13.91 -12.10
CA ASN A 100 -1.79 13.13 -11.98
C ASN A 100 -1.33 13.08 -10.52
N LEU A 101 -0.74 11.96 -10.13
CA LEU A 101 -0.10 11.80 -8.82
C LEU A 101 1.39 12.14 -8.94
N VAL A 102 1.85 13.01 -8.07
CA VAL A 102 3.25 13.48 -8.02
C VAL A 102 3.88 12.99 -6.71
N PRO A 103 5.07 12.37 -6.77
CA PRO A 103 5.82 12.02 -5.57
C PRO A 103 6.27 13.27 -4.80
N ASP A 104 6.14 13.20 -3.47
CA ASP A 104 6.63 14.22 -2.55
C ASP A 104 7.07 13.56 -1.25
N SER A 105 8.38 13.35 -1.12
CA SER A 105 8.99 12.70 0.04
C SER A 105 9.67 13.69 0.99
N ARG A 106 9.31 14.99 0.94
CA ARG A 106 9.81 15.96 1.92
C ARG A 106 9.44 15.52 3.35
N PRO A 107 10.34 15.69 4.32
CA PRO A 107 10.14 15.23 5.70
C PRO A 107 8.82 15.67 6.33
N GLU A 108 8.47 16.94 6.19
CA GLU A 108 7.24 17.51 6.74
C GLU A 108 5.98 16.93 6.08
N VAL A 109 6.04 16.63 4.77
CA VAL A 109 4.94 16.02 4.03
C VAL A 109 4.70 14.59 4.49
N LEU A 110 5.77 13.78 4.60
CA LEU A 110 5.67 12.41 5.05
C LEU A 110 5.16 12.29 6.49
N LYS A 111 5.65 13.14 7.40
CA LYS A 111 5.20 13.19 8.78
C LYS A 111 3.71 13.52 8.85
N LYS A 112 3.27 14.54 8.09
CA LYS A 112 1.86 14.90 8.00
C LYS A 112 1.01 13.79 7.38
N SER A 113 1.47 13.17 6.31
CA SER A 113 0.79 12.05 5.65
C SER A 113 0.50 10.89 6.63
N VAL A 114 1.48 10.52 7.47
CA VAL A 114 1.29 9.48 8.49
C VAL A 114 0.26 9.91 9.53
N GLU A 115 0.33 11.15 10.05
CA GLU A 115 -0.65 11.66 11.01
C GLU A 115 -2.07 11.66 10.45
N ASP A 116 -2.23 12.16 9.22
CA ASP A 116 -3.52 12.22 8.56
C ASP A 116 -4.08 10.81 8.29
N SER A 117 -3.21 9.86 7.93
CA SER A 117 -3.59 8.45 7.73
C SER A 117 -4.02 7.79 9.04
N LEU A 118 -3.33 8.05 10.16
CA LEU A 118 -3.73 7.59 11.50
C LEU A 118 -5.12 8.08 11.89
N GLN A 119 -5.41 9.37 11.62
CA GLN A 119 -6.71 9.98 11.90
C GLN A 119 -7.82 9.33 11.04
N ARG A 120 -7.60 9.20 9.71
CA ARG A 120 -8.58 8.61 8.81
C ARG A 120 -8.86 7.14 9.11
N LEU A 121 -7.81 6.38 9.42
CA LEU A 121 -7.91 4.97 9.80
C LEU A 121 -8.41 4.76 11.23
N GLN A 122 -8.47 5.82 12.06
CA GLN A 122 -8.86 5.78 13.48
C GLN A 122 -7.99 4.79 14.28
N MET A 123 -6.69 4.83 14.08
CA MET A 123 -5.71 3.93 14.69
C MET A 123 -4.59 4.72 15.37
N ASP A 124 -4.02 4.14 16.44
CA ASP A 124 -2.92 4.75 17.19
C ASP A 124 -1.58 4.56 16.49
N TYR A 125 -1.45 3.50 15.69
CA TYR A 125 -0.25 3.20 14.89
C TYR A 125 -0.60 2.41 13.63
N LEU A 126 0.27 2.50 12.61
CA LEU A 126 0.19 1.71 11.38
C LEU A 126 1.16 0.52 11.46
N ASP A 127 0.72 -0.65 11.02
CA ASP A 127 1.59 -1.85 11.04
C ASP A 127 2.65 -1.79 9.94
N LEU A 128 2.32 -1.24 8.78
CA LEU A 128 3.25 -1.12 7.65
C LEU A 128 2.92 0.15 6.85
N TYR A 129 3.91 1.03 6.71
CA TYR A 129 3.78 2.23 5.90
C TYR A 129 4.72 2.19 4.70
N TYR A 130 4.17 2.37 3.50
CA TYR A 130 4.96 2.39 2.28
C TYR A 130 5.18 3.82 1.77
N ILE A 131 6.38 4.08 1.28
CA ILE A 131 6.57 5.15 0.29
C ILE A 131 5.95 4.67 -1.02
N HIS A 132 4.89 5.36 -1.46
CA HIS A 132 4.05 4.90 -2.58
C HIS A 132 4.81 4.93 -3.91
N ARG A 133 5.60 6.01 -4.13
CA ARG A 133 6.56 6.14 -5.23
C ARG A 133 7.79 6.88 -4.74
N VAL A 134 8.94 6.49 -5.25
CA VAL A 134 10.19 7.17 -4.92
C VAL A 134 10.19 8.57 -5.54
N ASP A 135 10.42 9.57 -4.72
CA ASP A 135 10.64 10.95 -5.16
C ASP A 135 12.08 11.09 -5.65
N PRO A 136 12.30 11.39 -6.94
CA PRO A 136 13.65 11.52 -7.49
C PRO A 136 14.37 12.80 -7.01
N THR A 137 13.67 13.75 -6.43
CA THR A 137 14.21 15.05 -5.98
C THR A 137 14.74 15.00 -4.55
N ILE A 138 14.30 14.03 -3.74
CA ILE A 138 14.70 13.84 -2.35
C ILE A 138 15.59 12.61 -2.23
N PRO A 139 16.80 12.72 -1.64
CA PRO A 139 17.64 11.56 -1.36
C PRO A 139 16.88 10.51 -0.54
N ILE A 140 16.92 9.25 -0.99
CA ILE A 140 16.19 8.18 -0.31
C ILE A 140 16.65 7.96 1.14
N GLU A 141 17.86 8.36 1.46
CA GLU A 141 18.41 8.33 2.81
C GLU A 141 17.66 9.29 3.76
N GLU A 142 17.24 10.46 3.27
CA GLU A 142 16.41 11.41 4.04
C GLU A 142 15.04 10.80 4.30
N THR A 143 14.40 10.25 3.27
CA THR A 143 13.14 9.51 3.40
C THR A 143 13.25 8.39 4.43
N ALA A 144 14.31 7.57 4.35
CA ALA A 144 14.55 6.49 5.29
C ALA A 144 14.81 6.98 6.73
N GLY A 145 15.45 8.16 6.87
CA GLY A 145 15.62 8.83 8.15
C GLY A 145 14.28 9.22 8.79
N VAL A 146 13.35 9.77 8.00
CA VAL A 146 11.98 10.08 8.46
C VAL A 146 11.23 8.82 8.89
N MET A 147 11.35 7.73 8.13
CA MET A 147 10.69 6.45 8.51
C MET A 147 11.25 5.93 9.83
N LYS A 148 12.56 6.04 10.05
CA LYS A 148 13.18 5.68 11.33
C LYS A 148 12.62 6.51 12.48
N GLU A 149 12.51 7.83 12.32
CA GLU A 149 11.91 8.70 13.34
C GLU A 149 10.46 8.32 13.66
N LEU A 150 9.65 8.01 12.64
CA LEU A 150 8.26 7.59 12.82
C LEU A 150 8.12 6.24 13.52
N ILE A 151 9.07 5.32 13.30
CA ILE A 151 9.15 4.05 14.04
C ILE A 151 9.55 4.32 15.50
N ASP A 152 10.57 5.14 15.74
CA ASP A 152 11.05 5.48 17.08
C ASP A 152 9.94 6.21 17.89
N GLN A 153 9.04 6.95 17.23
CA GLN A 153 7.86 7.58 17.82
C GLN A 153 6.66 6.62 18.02
N GLY A 154 6.74 5.40 17.52
CA GLY A 154 5.67 4.41 17.61
C GLY A 154 4.46 4.69 16.68
N LYS A 155 4.58 5.61 15.71
CA LYS A 155 3.50 5.93 14.76
C LYS A 155 3.34 4.89 13.65
N ILE A 156 4.45 4.28 13.26
CA ILE A 156 4.48 3.12 12.37
C ILE A 156 5.33 2.05 13.03
N THR A 157 5.04 0.77 12.80
CA THR A 157 5.89 -0.31 13.32
C THR A 157 6.88 -0.82 12.29
N HIS A 158 6.50 -0.77 11.01
CA HIS A 158 7.31 -1.24 9.89
C HIS A 158 7.15 -0.30 8.70
N TRP A 159 8.14 -0.33 7.80
CA TRP A 159 8.05 0.44 6.57
C TRP A 159 8.53 -0.31 5.35
N GLY A 160 8.14 0.19 4.17
CA GLY A 160 8.50 -0.38 2.89
C GLY A 160 8.52 0.66 1.77
N ILE A 161 8.84 0.20 0.56
CA ILE A 161 8.83 1.05 -0.65
C ILE A 161 8.08 0.30 -1.75
N SER A 162 7.25 1.03 -2.51
CA SER A 162 6.59 0.51 -3.70
C SER A 162 7.36 0.90 -4.97
N GLU A 163 7.54 -0.08 -5.86
CA GLU A 163 8.20 0.07 -7.17
C GLU A 163 9.63 0.64 -7.11
N ALA A 164 10.43 0.17 -6.15
CA ALA A 164 11.82 0.57 -6.00
C ALA A 164 12.78 -0.30 -6.81
N THR A 165 13.89 0.32 -7.24
CA THR A 165 15.03 -0.39 -7.85
C THR A 165 15.97 -0.95 -6.78
N GLU A 166 16.81 -1.95 -7.13
CA GLU A 166 17.82 -2.49 -6.22
C GLU A 166 18.68 -1.40 -5.57
N LYS A 167 19.15 -0.43 -6.37
CA LYS A 167 19.98 0.68 -5.89
C LYS A 167 19.29 1.47 -4.78
N ILE A 168 18.00 1.78 -4.95
CA ILE A 168 17.19 2.50 -3.96
C ILE A 168 16.99 1.63 -2.71
N ILE A 169 16.64 0.36 -2.88
CA ILE A 169 16.42 -0.60 -1.80
C ILE A 169 17.67 -0.69 -0.90
N ARG A 170 18.85 -0.90 -1.48
CA ARG A 170 20.11 -1.02 -0.72
C ARG A 170 20.47 0.27 0.04
N ARG A 171 20.26 1.44 -0.58
CA ARG A 171 20.53 2.73 0.04
C ARG A 171 19.58 3.00 1.22
N ALA A 172 18.29 2.82 0.99
CA ALA A 172 17.26 2.98 2.03
C ALA A 172 17.48 2.03 3.22
N HIS A 173 17.73 0.75 2.93
CA HIS A 173 17.89 -0.29 3.94
C HIS A 173 19.09 -0.05 4.88
N LYS A 174 20.14 0.61 4.40
CA LYS A 174 21.31 0.98 5.23
C LYS A 174 20.99 2.00 6.32
N VAL A 175 20.03 2.88 6.08
CA VAL A 175 19.63 3.95 7.03
C VAL A 175 18.56 3.42 7.98
N CYS A 176 17.53 2.82 7.43
CA CYS A 176 16.45 2.19 8.19
C CYS A 176 16.09 0.85 7.51
N PRO A 177 16.21 -0.29 8.18
CA PRO A 177 15.93 -1.60 7.58
C PRO A 177 14.51 -1.66 7.02
N LEU A 178 14.39 -1.99 5.74
CA LEU A 178 13.11 -2.20 5.07
C LEU A 178 12.49 -3.52 5.51
N THR A 179 11.19 -3.51 5.76
CA THR A 179 10.39 -4.72 6.03
C THR A 179 9.88 -5.34 4.75
N ALA A 180 9.41 -4.52 3.81
CA ALA A 180 8.82 -5.03 2.57
C ALA A 180 9.08 -4.11 1.37
N VAL A 181 9.07 -4.73 0.19
CA VAL A 181 8.97 -4.05 -1.11
C VAL A 181 7.68 -4.51 -1.76
N GLN A 182 6.86 -3.56 -2.22
CA GLN A 182 5.61 -3.85 -2.89
C GLN A 182 5.70 -3.49 -4.38
N ASN A 183 5.75 -4.50 -5.25
CA ASN A 183 5.87 -4.29 -6.69
C ASN A 183 4.80 -5.06 -7.46
N ARG A 184 4.50 -4.59 -8.67
CA ARG A 184 3.62 -5.31 -9.58
C ARG A 184 4.21 -6.68 -9.92
N TYR A 185 3.44 -7.75 -9.69
CA TYR A 185 3.89 -9.09 -10.03
C TYR A 185 2.71 -10.01 -10.30
N SER A 186 2.75 -10.68 -11.45
CA SER A 186 1.74 -11.64 -11.87
C SER A 186 2.33 -12.61 -12.90
N MET A 187 1.57 -13.59 -13.33
CA MET A 187 1.97 -14.46 -14.46
C MET A 187 2.24 -13.66 -15.74
N MET A 188 1.63 -12.47 -15.88
CA MET A 188 1.77 -11.58 -17.05
C MET A 188 2.83 -10.50 -16.87
N TYR A 189 3.38 -10.31 -15.66
CA TYR A 189 4.34 -9.24 -15.38
C TYR A 189 5.41 -9.71 -14.38
N ARG A 190 6.62 -9.97 -14.86
CA ARG A 190 7.71 -10.60 -14.10
C ARG A 190 9.00 -9.75 -14.03
N ASN A 191 8.91 -8.48 -14.36
CA ASN A 191 10.08 -7.59 -14.52
C ASN A 191 10.91 -7.39 -13.25
N TYR A 192 10.34 -7.71 -12.08
CA TYR A 192 11.00 -7.53 -10.78
C TYR A 192 11.65 -8.79 -10.21
N GLU A 193 11.71 -9.89 -10.96
CA GLU A 193 12.34 -11.13 -10.47
C GLU A 193 13.84 -10.97 -10.20
N SER A 194 14.50 -10.06 -10.89
CA SER A 194 15.90 -9.69 -10.62
C SER A 194 16.14 -9.13 -9.22
N LEU A 195 15.09 -8.66 -8.52
CA LEU A 195 15.17 -8.19 -7.14
C LEU A 195 15.16 -9.32 -6.10
N PHE A 196 14.67 -10.51 -6.43
CA PHE A 196 14.51 -11.58 -5.45
C PHE A 196 15.80 -11.96 -4.71
N PRO A 197 16.97 -12.06 -5.37
CA PRO A 197 18.22 -12.33 -4.67
C PRO A 197 18.56 -11.28 -3.61
N VAL A 198 18.44 -9.98 -3.93
CA VAL A 198 18.75 -8.90 -2.99
C VAL A 198 17.72 -8.81 -1.86
N LEU A 199 16.45 -9.05 -2.14
CA LEU A 199 15.42 -9.08 -1.10
C LEU A 199 15.68 -10.22 -0.11
N LYS A 200 16.09 -11.39 -0.61
CA LYS A 200 16.48 -12.53 0.24
C LYS A 200 17.73 -12.21 1.06
N GLU A 201 18.77 -11.63 0.44
CA GLU A 201 20.00 -11.20 1.10
C GLU A 201 19.72 -10.26 2.28
N LEU A 202 18.85 -9.25 2.06
CA LEU A 202 18.52 -8.21 3.04
C LEU A 202 17.38 -8.59 3.98
N GLN A 203 16.81 -9.79 3.86
CA GLN A 203 15.64 -10.23 4.61
C GLN A 203 14.42 -9.28 4.46
N ILE A 204 14.15 -8.84 3.23
CA ILE A 204 13.02 -7.97 2.90
C ILE A 204 11.90 -8.81 2.29
N GLY A 205 10.67 -8.64 2.77
CA GLY A 205 9.50 -9.30 2.21
C GLY A 205 9.11 -8.72 0.84
N PHE A 206 8.63 -9.60 -0.06
CA PHE A 206 8.07 -9.16 -1.34
C PHE A 206 6.55 -9.25 -1.30
N VAL A 207 5.88 -8.13 -1.59
CA VAL A 207 4.42 -8.04 -1.69
C VAL A 207 4.03 -7.78 -3.13
N ALA A 208 3.29 -8.72 -3.72
CA ALA A 208 2.82 -8.60 -5.10
C ALA A 208 1.52 -7.80 -5.14
N PHE A 209 1.47 -6.69 -5.89
CA PHE A 209 0.19 -6.06 -6.23
C PHE A 209 -0.24 -6.46 -7.66
N SER A 210 -1.54 -6.37 -7.94
CA SER A 210 -2.18 -6.80 -9.20
C SER A 210 -1.82 -8.24 -9.63
N PRO A 211 -1.84 -9.24 -8.71
CA PRO A 211 -1.46 -10.62 -9.04
C PRO A 211 -2.40 -11.26 -10.06
N LEU A 212 -3.63 -10.74 -10.18
CA LEU A 212 -4.63 -11.20 -11.18
C LEU A 212 -4.61 -10.36 -12.48
N ALA A 213 -3.56 -9.54 -12.71
CA ALA A 213 -3.41 -8.69 -13.88
C ALA A 213 -4.67 -7.83 -14.15
N ASN A 214 -5.13 -7.10 -13.13
CA ASN A 214 -6.36 -6.29 -13.14
C ASN A 214 -7.63 -7.07 -13.55
N GLY A 215 -7.68 -8.35 -13.20
CA GLY A 215 -8.81 -9.24 -13.50
C GLY A 215 -8.63 -10.09 -14.75
N PHE A 216 -7.64 -9.81 -15.60
CA PHE A 216 -7.41 -10.59 -16.84
C PHE A 216 -7.23 -12.08 -16.56
N LEU A 217 -6.56 -12.47 -15.49
CA LEU A 217 -6.31 -13.86 -15.11
C LEU A 217 -7.50 -14.54 -14.39
N THR A 218 -8.65 -13.86 -14.27
CA THR A 218 -9.83 -14.44 -13.61
C THR A 218 -10.72 -15.26 -14.55
N CYS A 219 -10.42 -15.28 -15.85
CA CYS A 219 -11.26 -15.87 -16.90
C CYS A 219 -12.70 -15.29 -16.97
N ARG A 220 -12.93 -14.09 -16.40
CA ARG A 220 -14.24 -13.42 -16.43
C ARG A 220 -14.42 -12.50 -17.64
N TYR A 221 -13.36 -12.24 -18.40
CA TYR A 221 -13.42 -11.40 -19.58
C TYR A 221 -13.60 -12.25 -20.81
N ASP A 222 -14.77 -12.14 -21.46
CA ASP A 222 -15.01 -12.69 -22.79
C ASP A 222 -14.33 -11.84 -23.86
N TYR A 223 -14.02 -12.43 -24.99
CA TYR A 223 -13.40 -11.79 -26.15
C TYR A 223 -14.18 -10.53 -26.60
N PHE A 224 -15.48 -10.45 -26.32
CA PHE A 224 -16.36 -9.32 -26.65
C PHE A 224 -16.15 -8.08 -25.76
N LEU A 225 -15.60 -8.23 -24.54
CA LEU A 225 -15.39 -7.09 -23.63
C LEU A 225 -14.04 -6.40 -23.83
N LEU A 226 -13.08 -7.03 -24.53
CA LEU A 226 -11.77 -6.45 -24.82
C LEU A 226 -11.80 -5.39 -25.94
N GLY A 227 -12.89 -5.28 -26.68
CA GLY A 227 -13.09 -4.29 -27.75
C GLY A 227 -13.76 -2.99 -27.30
N THR A 228 -14.07 -2.83 -26.03
CA THR A 228 -14.77 -1.65 -25.46
C THR A 228 -14.01 -0.95 -24.34
N LEU A 229 -12.71 -1.22 -24.20
CA LEU A 229 -11.81 -0.53 -23.27
C LEU A 229 -10.92 0.46 -23.98
#